data_db1b666b2ef71d78e4638efe736f6ede
#
_entry.id   db1b666b2ef71d78e4638efe736f6ede
#
_cell.length_a   1.000
_cell.length_b   1.000
_cell.length_c   1.000
_cell.angle_alpha   90.00
_cell.angle_beta   90.00
_cell.angle_gamma   90.00
#
_symmetry.space_group_name_H-M   'P 1'
#
loop_
_entity.id
_entity.type
_entity.pdbx_description
1 polymer ?
#
loop_
_entity_poly.entity_id
_entity_poly.type
_entity_poly.pdbx_seq_one_letter_code
_entity_poly.pdbx_strand_id
1 'polypeptide(L)'
;MRKRVATAILGMATLSLLAGSAVVKARAEETSNNARINELVSIAEMTTSDQMPEIKYELEKKPLTTYEGGYSHEVTAKDFPVSKGISGVSMTLRPGGLRELHWHANAAEWAYVISGHCRVTVIDPQGRSEIKDFGPGEVWYFPRGHGHSIQGIGNEECKFILTFDNGYFSEFSTFSISDWIAQTQSQVLSKAFGLPEAIFKAFPKKEVYIAQGKQPPAAAAEVPMKDQPALTHKFSLSSQEPDVSSSGAFNMVDQKKFPISTTMSGATLKIVPGAIRQLHWHPGSDEWQYYIKGHARMTVFGSKGRKITREYGPGDVGYVPQGYGHYLETVGDEPCEMLAVFNSGTYEEITLAEWLQKTPKYILETNFGVDPKIIEDLQKARPDYSRFSRQ
;
A
#
# COMPACT_ATOMS: atom_id res chain seq x y z
N MET A 1 -52.65 49.65 23.44
CA MET A 1 -52.78 48.70 22.31
C MET A 1 -51.62 48.79 21.27
N ARG A 2 -50.92 49.92 21.12
CA ARG A 2 -49.85 50.08 20.09
C ARG A 2 -48.49 49.41 20.42
N LYS A 3 -48.15 49.10 21.67
CA LYS A 3 -46.84 48.46 22.03
C LYS A 3 -46.80 46.93 21.85
N ARG A 4 -47.94 46.23 21.83
CA ARG A 4 -47.97 44.78 21.62
C ARG A 4 -47.93 44.36 20.15
N VAL A 5 -48.34 45.23 19.22
CA VAL A 5 -48.30 44.94 17.78
C VAL A 5 -46.88 45.09 17.22
N ALA A 6 -46.07 46.05 17.74
CA ALA A 6 -44.70 46.22 17.29
C ALA A 6 -43.77 45.06 17.64
N THR A 7 -43.99 44.41 18.81
CA THR A 7 -43.17 43.27 19.27
C THR A 7 -43.49 41.98 18.49
N ALA A 8 -44.73 41.79 18.04
CA ALA A 8 -45.11 40.65 17.23
C ALA A 8 -44.59 40.74 15.77
N ILE A 9 -44.54 41.92 15.23
CA ILE A 9 -44.02 42.16 13.86
C ILE A 9 -42.48 41.99 13.85
N LEU A 10 -41.78 42.42 14.92
CA LEU A 10 -40.32 42.25 15.02
C LEU A 10 -39.93 40.81 15.22
N GLY A 11 -40.72 40.00 15.98
CA GLY A 11 -40.49 38.57 16.17
C GLY A 11 -40.72 37.75 14.93
N MET A 12 -41.71 38.07 14.08
CA MET A 12 -41.93 37.40 12.80
C MET A 12 -40.88 37.74 11.76
N ALA A 13 -40.38 38.98 11.73
CA ALA A 13 -39.33 39.39 10.81
C ALA A 13 -37.99 38.73 11.17
N THR A 14 -37.66 38.57 12.43
CA THR A 14 -36.43 37.87 12.87
C THR A 14 -36.48 36.35 12.65
N LEU A 15 -37.65 35.73 12.85
CA LEU A 15 -37.81 34.29 12.54
C LEU A 15 -37.74 33.99 11.05
N SER A 16 -38.30 34.85 10.20
CA SER A 16 -38.22 34.69 8.74
C SER A 16 -36.81 34.96 8.19
N LEU A 17 -36.05 35.85 8.80
CA LEU A 17 -34.65 36.12 8.43
C LEU A 17 -33.75 34.95 8.86
N LEU A 18 -33.95 34.34 10.04
CA LEU A 18 -33.21 33.19 10.49
C LEU A 18 -33.53 31.92 9.67
N ALA A 19 -34.82 31.71 9.33
CA ALA A 19 -35.22 30.61 8.45
C ALA A 19 -34.68 30.81 7.02
N GLY A 20 -34.69 32.02 6.50
CA GLY A 20 -34.10 32.37 5.20
C GLY A 20 -32.60 32.13 5.16
N SER A 21 -31.87 32.49 6.22
CA SER A 21 -30.42 32.29 6.29
C SER A 21 -30.05 30.80 6.42
N ALA A 22 -30.84 30.00 7.15
CA ALA A 22 -30.64 28.55 7.26
C ALA A 22 -30.90 27.83 5.93
N VAL A 23 -31.95 28.23 5.20
CA VAL A 23 -32.25 27.68 3.87
C VAL A 23 -31.19 28.07 2.84
N VAL A 24 -30.70 29.33 2.88
CA VAL A 24 -29.59 29.75 2.01
C VAL A 24 -28.31 29.00 2.32
N LYS A 25 -28.00 28.77 3.60
CA LYS A 25 -26.82 27.99 4.01
C LYS A 25 -26.93 26.53 3.58
N ALA A 26 -28.08 25.90 3.82
CA ALA A 26 -28.33 24.53 3.37
C ALA A 26 -28.23 24.37 1.84
N ARG A 27 -28.79 25.34 1.06
CA ARG A 27 -28.64 25.37 -0.40
C ARG A 27 -27.21 25.59 -0.84
N ALA A 28 -26.44 26.43 -0.14
CA ALA A 28 -25.02 26.66 -0.46
C ALA A 28 -24.18 25.39 -0.18
N GLU A 29 -24.47 24.67 0.92
CA GLU A 29 -23.80 23.39 1.24
C GLU A 29 -24.18 22.28 0.23
N GLU A 30 -25.44 22.20 -0.18
CA GLU A 30 -25.92 21.27 -1.21
C GLU A 30 -25.30 21.59 -2.59
N THR A 31 -25.21 22.87 -2.95
CA THR A 31 -24.56 23.30 -4.20
C THR A 31 -23.06 23.03 -4.17
N SER A 32 -22.39 23.21 -3.02
CA SER A 32 -20.98 22.89 -2.83
C SER A 32 -20.72 21.39 -2.92
N ASN A 33 -21.59 20.57 -2.30
CA ASN A 33 -21.49 19.11 -2.38
C ASN A 33 -21.76 18.62 -3.81
N ASN A 34 -22.75 19.16 -4.48
CA ASN A 34 -23.03 18.81 -5.88
C ASN A 34 -21.90 19.26 -6.82
N ALA A 35 -21.29 20.43 -6.59
CA ALA A 35 -20.11 20.87 -7.34
C ALA A 35 -18.92 19.92 -7.12
N ARG A 36 -18.69 19.48 -5.89
CA ARG A 36 -17.63 18.54 -5.54
C ARG A 36 -17.89 17.13 -6.09
N ILE A 37 -19.13 16.66 -6.08
CA ILE A 37 -19.54 15.42 -6.72
C ILE A 37 -19.38 15.53 -8.25
N ASN A 38 -19.77 16.65 -8.85
CA ASN A 38 -19.59 16.88 -10.28
C ASN A 38 -18.12 17.02 -10.67
N GLU A 39 -17.28 17.58 -9.81
CA GLU A 39 -15.83 17.64 -10.00
C GLU A 39 -15.22 16.23 -9.92
N LEU A 40 -15.62 15.40 -8.95
CA LEU A 40 -15.20 14.00 -8.83
C LEU A 40 -15.70 13.15 -10.00
N VAL A 41 -16.94 13.38 -10.47
CA VAL A 41 -17.49 12.73 -11.66
C VAL A 41 -16.77 13.22 -12.91
N SER A 42 -16.48 14.50 -13.03
CA SER A 42 -15.70 15.09 -14.13
C SER A 42 -14.26 14.58 -14.15
N ILE A 43 -13.61 14.45 -13.00
CA ILE A 43 -12.29 13.80 -12.90
C ILE A 43 -12.40 12.33 -13.33
N ALA A 44 -13.45 11.63 -12.94
CA ALA A 44 -13.72 10.26 -13.39
C ALA A 44 -14.05 10.21 -14.90
N GLU A 45 -14.72 11.22 -15.45
CA GLU A 45 -15.03 11.34 -16.87
C GLU A 45 -13.85 11.82 -17.72
N MET A 46 -12.95 12.63 -17.19
CA MET A 46 -11.69 13.01 -17.86
C MET A 46 -10.72 11.83 -18.00
N THR A 47 -10.94 10.74 -17.30
CA THR A 47 -10.26 9.45 -17.51
C THR A 47 -11.01 8.52 -18.46
N THR A 48 -12.05 8.96 -19.12
CA THR A 48 -12.83 8.18 -20.11
C THR A 48 -12.14 8.14 -21.47
N SER A 49 -11.08 7.35 -21.57
CA SER A 49 -11.00 6.50 -22.75
C SER A 49 -12.13 5.45 -22.60
N ASP A 50 -12.79 5.04 -23.66
CA ASP A 50 -13.74 3.91 -23.64
C ASP A 50 -13.09 2.60 -23.19
N GLN A 51 -11.81 2.63 -22.86
CA GLN A 51 -10.97 1.53 -22.42
C GLN A 51 -10.59 1.67 -20.96
N MET A 52 -10.51 0.54 -20.28
CA MET A 52 -9.91 0.47 -18.94
C MET A 52 -8.41 0.80 -19.02
N PRO A 53 -7.84 1.44 -18.00
CA PRO A 53 -6.38 1.63 -17.94
C PRO A 53 -5.67 0.27 -17.90
N GLU A 54 -4.42 0.23 -18.36
CA GLU A 54 -3.58 -0.95 -18.20
C GLU A 54 -3.37 -1.24 -16.72
N ILE A 55 -3.57 -2.50 -16.30
CA ILE A 55 -3.51 -2.95 -14.91
C ILE A 55 -2.36 -3.93 -14.64
N LYS A 56 -1.53 -4.20 -15.65
CA LYS A 56 -0.37 -5.07 -15.57
C LYS A 56 0.91 -4.30 -15.88
N TYR A 57 1.97 -4.61 -15.13
CA TYR A 57 3.32 -4.13 -15.40
C TYR A 57 4.34 -5.25 -15.19
N GLU A 58 5.23 -5.45 -16.15
CA GLU A 58 6.26 -6.51 -16.10
C GLU A 58 7.53 -5.98 -15.42
N LEU A 59 7.51 -5.89 -14.08
CA LEU A 59 8.54 -5.23 -13.27
C LEU A 59 9.93 -5.84 -13.48
N GLU A 60 10.05 -7.16 -13.40
CA GLU A 60 11.32 -7.87 -13.51
C GLU A 60 11.88 -7.89 -14.96
N LYS A 61 11.11 -7.47 -15.96
CA LYS A 61 11.57 -7.28 -17.33
C LYS A 61 12.10 -5.87 -17.60
N LYS A 62 11.90 -4.93 -16.68
CA LYS A 62 12.48 -3.59 -16.76
C LYS A 62 14.00 -3.69 -16.67
N PRO A 63 14.76 -2.83 -17.36
CA PRO A 63 16.21 -2.79 -17.21
C PRO A 63 16.64 -2.63 -15.75
N LEU A 64 17.60 -3.43 -15.32
CA LEU A 64 18.20 -3.37 -13.98
C LEU A 64 18.95 -2.06 -13.78
N THR A 65 18.75 -1.43 -12.63
CA THR A 65 19.70 -0.46 -12.09
C THR A 65 20.67 -1.21 -11.18
N THR A 66 21.94 -1.28 -11.59
CA THR A 66 22.97 -2.11 -10.92
C THR A 66 23.96 -1.25 -10.18
N TYR A 67 24.29 -1.68 -8.95
CA TYR A 67 25.29 -1.09 -8.05
C TYR A 67 26.28 -2.17 -7.59
N GLU A 68 27.35 -1.77 -6.91
CA GLU A 68 28.33 -2.74 -6.37
C GLU A 68 27.70 -3.75 -5.40
N GLY A 69 26.88 -3.27 -4.47
CA GLY A 69 26.25 -4.07 -3.40
C GLY A 69 24.90 -4.70 -3.77
N GLY A 70 24.36 -4.47 -4.94
CA GLY A 70 23.03 -5.00 -5.31
C GLY A 70 22.46 -4.42 -6.59
N TYR A 71 21.17 -4.62 -6.79
CA TYR A 71 20.43 -4.13 -7.97
C TYR A 71 18.95 -3.98 -7.67
N SER A 72 18.24 -3.22 -8.48
CA SER A 72 16.80 -3.00 -8.32
C SER A 72 16.09 -2.78 -9.65
N HIS A 73 14.77 -3.06 -9.60
CA HIS A 73 13.78 -2.60 -10.58
C HIS A 73 12.77 -1.73 -9.84
N GLU A 74 12.41 -0.61 -10.40
CA GLU A 74 11.44 0.33 -9.83
C GLU A 74 10.27 0.54 -10.78
N VAL A 75 9.06 0.68 -10.23
CA VAL A 75 7.87 1.09 -10.96
C VAL A 75 7.12 2.18 -10.18
N THR A 76 6.88 3.30 -10.85
CA THR A 76 6.12 4.44 -10.33
C THR A 76 4.94 4.75 -11.23
N ALA A 77 4.12 5.72 -10.86
CA ALA A 77 3.01 6.19 -11.69
C ALA A 77 3.46 6.77 -13.07
N LYS A 78 4.75 7.07 -13.24
CA LYS A 78 5.31 7.48 -14.55
C LYS A 78 5.36 6.32 -15.52
N ASP A 79 5.75 5.13 -15.04
CA ASP A 79 5.86 3.92 -15.85
C ASP A 79 4.53 3.17 -15.92
N PHE A 80 3.73 3.25 -14.85
CA PHE A 80 2.47 2.55 -14.66
C PHE A 80 1.38 3.52 -14.18
N PRO A 81 0.77 4.29 -15.09
CA PRO A 81 -0.08 5.44 -14.77
C PRO A 81 -1.31 5.17 -13.92
N VAL A 82 -1.80 3.93 -13.85
CA VAL A 82 -2.91 3.54 -12.97
C VAL A 82 -2.47 3.48 -11.51
N SER A 83 -1.21 3.20 -11.23
CA SER A 83 -0.63 3.00 -9.90
C SER A 83 -0.35 4.34 -9.17
N LYS A 84 -1.40 5.16 -8.99
CA LYS A 84 -1.27 6.51 -8.42
C LYS A 84 -1.08 6.53 -6.92
N GLY A 85 -1.64 5.55 -6.23
CA GLY A 85 -1.61 5.47 -4.76
C GLY A 85 -0.47 4.63 -4.20
N ILE A 86 0.16 3.78 -5.01
CA ILE A 86 1.23 2.89 -4.57
C ILE A 86 2.30 2.81 -5.67
N SER A 87 3.58 2.90 -5.30
CA SER A 87 4.71 2.53 -6.15
C SER A 87 5.43 1.32 -5.57
N GLY A 88 6.28 0.66 -6.36
CA GLY A 88 6.97 -0.54 -5.93
C GLY A 88 8.40 -0.66 -6.47
N VAL A 89 9.23 -1.37 -5.70
CA VAL A 89 10.61 -1.68 -6.04
C VAL A 89 10.88 -3.16 -5.73
N SER A 90 11.44 -3.88 -6.68
CA SER A 90 12.09 -5.16 -6.42
C SER A 90 13.57 -4.90 -6.24
N MET A 91 14.09 -5.15 -5.03
CA MET A 91 15.50 -4.92 -4.70
C MET A 91 16.18 -6.23 -4.27
N THR A 92 17.42 -6.38 -4.70
CA THR A 92 18.28 -7.49 -4.29
C THR A 92 19.60 -6.93 -3.79
N LEU A 93 19.96 -7.30 -2.56
CA LEU A 93 21.27 -6.99 -1.97
C LEU A 93 22.16 -8.21 -1.97
N ARG A 94 23.39 -8.06 -2.43
CA ARG A 94 24.42 -9.08 -2.31
C ARG A 94 24.84 -9.28 -0.86
N PRO A 95 25.47 -10.40 -0.50
CA PRO A 95 26.09 -10.58 0.82
C PRO A 95 27.01 -9.40 1.16
N GLY A 96 26.69 -8.67 2.25
CA GLY A 96 27.38 -7.45 2.66
C GLY A 96 26.97 -6.18 1.91
N GLY A 97 26.15 -6.28 0.86
CA GLY A 97 25.61 -5.13 0.16
C GLY A 97 24.73 -4.27 1.07
N LEU A 98 24.88 -2.96 1.02
CA LEU A 98 24.23 -2.00 1.91
C LEU A 98 23.46 -0.96 1.09
N ARG A 99 22.12 -0.95 1.18
CA ARG A 99 21.33 0.25 0.88
C ARG A 99 21.62 1.27 1.97
N GLU A 100 22.27 2.36 1.59
CA GLU A 100 22.81 3.32 2.55
C GLU A 100 21.74 3.93 3.47
N LEU A 101 22.18 4.61 4.53
CA LEU A 101 21.29 5.37 5.42
C LEU A 101 20.55 6.44 4.63
N HIS A 102 19.22 6.38 4.65
CA HIS A 102 18.35 7.27 3.90
C HIS A 102 16.96 7.37 4.55
N TRP A 103 16.13 8.27 4.05
CA TRP A 103 14.71 8.39 4.42
C TRP A 103 13.87 8.86 3.24
N HIS A 104 12.59 8.59 3.29
CA HIS A 104 11.62 9.02 2.28
C HIS A 104 10.74 10.14 2.84
N ALA A 105 10.73 11.30 2.17
CA ALA A 105 10.00 12.47 2.65
C ALA A 105 8.50 12.43 2.31
N ASN A 106 8.13 11.82 1.19
CA ASN A 106 6.77 11.85 0.64
C ASN A 106 6.01 10.53 0.74
N ALA A 107 6.64 9.46 1.28
CA ALA A 107 6.03 8.15 1.37
C ALA A 107 6.46 7.39 2.63
N ALA A 108 5.60 6.55 3.17
CA ALA A 108 5.95 5.46 4.04
C ALA A 108 6.42 4.27 3.20
N GLU A 109 7.26 3.42 3.76
CA GLU A 109 7.77 2.21 3.13
C GLU A 109 7.23 0.96 3.83
N TRP A 110 6.70 0.02 3.07
CA TRP A 110 6.32 -1.31 3.53
C TRP A 110 7.03 -2.34 2.67
N ALA A 111 7.61 -3.36 3.30
CA ALA A 111 8.40 -4.35 2.58
C ALA A 111 8.13 -5.78 2.99
N TYR A 112 8.39 -6.71 2.08
CA TYR A 112 8.29 -8.15 2.26
C TYR A 112 9.54 -8.85 1.73
N VAL A 113 10.18 -9.67 2.57
CA VAL A 113 11.36 -10.45 2.19
C VAL A 113 10.93 -11.71 1.44
N ILE A 114 11.40 -11.84 0.20
CA ILE A 114 11.14 -13.00 -0.66
C ILE A 114 12.14 -14.14 -0.37
N SER A 115 13.45 -13.80 -0.31
CA SER A 115 14.51 -14.80 -0.11
C SER A 115 15.75 -14.17 0.50
N GLY A 116 16.64 -15.00 1.06
CA GLY A 116 17.84 -14.52 1.75
C GLY A 116 17.52 -13.79 3.04
N HIS A 117 18.50 -13.09 3.57
CA HIS A 117 18.36 -12.37 4.85
C HIS A 117 18.97 -10.99 4.77
N CYS A 118 18.39 -10.03 5.47
CA CYS A 118 18.95 -8.70 5.62
C CYS A 118 18.86 -8.19 7.06
N ARG A 119 19.71 -7.25 7.40
CA ARG A 119 19.70 -6.48 8.65
C ARG A 119 19.21 -5.07 8.37
N VAL A 120 18.21 -4.66 9.09
CA VAL A 120 17.66 -3.31 9.04
C VAL A 120 18.08 -2.55 10.28
N THR A 121 18.49 -1.30 10.09
CA THR A 121 18.66 -0.30 11.13
C THR A 121 17.69 0.82 10.88
N VAL A 122 16.94 1.24 11.90
CA VAL A 122 15.97 2.33 11.79
C VAL A 122 16.06 3.26 12.99
N ILE A 123 15.81 4.56 12.76
CA ILE A 123 15.74 5.59 13.80
C ILE A 123 14.41 6.33 13.71
N ASP A 124 13.76 6.55 14.85
CA ASP A 124 12.50 7.30 14.96
C ASP A 124 12.74 8.79 15.27
N PRO A 125 11.70 9.65 15.19
CA PRO A 125 11.82 11.08 15.47
C PRO A 125 12.22 11.44 16.93
N GLN A 126 12.16 10.48 17.86
CA GLN A 126 12.61 10.65 19.25
C GLN A 126 14.06 10.24 19.43
N GLY A 127 14.79 9.90 18.36
CA GLY A 127 16.17 9.45 18.39
C GLY A 127 16.35 8.01 18.90
N ARG A 128 15.26 7.24 19.00
CA ARG A 128 15.30 5.82 19.39
C ARG A 128 15.57 4.97 18.17
N SER A 129 16.32 3.90 18.33
CA SER A 129 16.72 3.05 17.22
C SER A 129 16.34 1.59 17.42
N GLU A 130 16.16 0.88 16.32
CA GLU A 130 15.95 -0.55 16.29
C GLU A 130 16.86 -1.18 15.24
N ILE A 131 17.47 -2.32 15.59
CA ILE A 131 18.29 -3.12 14.69
C ILE A 131 17.75 -4.52 14.70
N LYS A 132 17.25 -5.01 13.56
CA LYS A 132 16.63 -6.32 13.43
C LYS A 132 17.08 -7.03 12.17
N ASP A 133 17.20 -8.34 12.27
CA ASP A 133 17.40 -9.23 11.12
C ASP A 133 16.05 -9.68 10.58
N PHE A 134 15.97 -9.79 9.27
CA PHE A 134 14.78 -10.19 8.53
C PHE A 134 15.10 -11.34 7.60
N GLY A 135 14.17 -12.28 7.49
CA GLY A 135 14.23 -13.41 6.57
C GLY A 135 12.94 -13.58 5.76
N PRO A 136 12.84 -14.61 4.93
CA PRO A 136 11.68 -14.83 4.06
C PRO A 136 10.36 -14.85 4.83
N GLY A 137 9.36 -14.12 4.30
CA GLY A 137 8.05 -14.01 4.93
C GLY A 137 7.94 -12.98 6.05
N GLU A 138 9.00 -12.24 6.32
CA GLU A 138 8.99 -11.15 7.29
C GLU A 138 8.81 -9.80 6.60
N VAL A 139 8.24 -8.85 7.34
CA VAL A 139 7.84 -7.52 6.86
C VAL A 139 8.44 -6.46 7.75
N TRP A 140 8.77 -5.31 7.13
CA TRP A 140 8.99 -4.08 7.87
C TRP A 140 8.07 -2.96 7.38
N TYR A 141 7.91 -1.97 8.25
CA TYR A 141 7.24 -0.73 7.91
C TYR A 141 7.99 0.46 8.48
N PHE A 142 8.31 1.43 7.63
CA PHE A 142 8.92 2.68 8.02
C PHE A 142 7.96 3.83 7.77
N PRO A 143 7.48 4.52 8.83
CA PRO A 143 6.75 5.77 8.66
C PRO A 143 7.58 6.80 7.90
N ARG A 144 6.91 7.73 7.23
CA ARG A 144 7.59 8.83 6.51
C ARG A 144 8.63 9.51 7.37
N GLY A 145 9.82 9.74 6.82
CA GLY A 145 10.90 10.44 7.47
C GLY A 145 11.70 9.62 8.49
N HIS A 146 11.36 8.35 8.76
CA HIS A 146 12.22 7.49 9.59
C HIS A 146 13.49 7.15 8.82
N GLY A 147 14.66 7.51 9.40
CA GLY A 147 15.95 7.18 8.81
C GLY A 147 16.25 5.69 8.94
N HIS A 148 16.68 5.04 7.87
CA HIS A 148 16.94 3.61 7.88
C HIS A 148 18.04 3.19 6.90
N SER A 149 18.52 1.96 7.07
CA SER A 149 19.43 1.29 6.15
C SER A 149 19.13 -0.21 6.12
N ILE A 150 19.46 -0.87 5.00
CA ILE A 150 19.21 -2.30 4.81
C ILE A 150 20.51 -2.93 4.31
N GLN A 151 20.99 -3.98 5.00
CA GLN A 151 22.23 -4.67 4.64
C GLN A 151 21.95 -6.16 4.40
N GLY A 152 22.37 -6.70 3.26
CA GLY A 152 22.37 -8.13 2.98
C GLY A 152 23.31 -8.86 3.94
N ILE A 153 22.81 -9.91 4.61
CA ILE A 153 23.57 -10.73 5.56
C ILE A 153 23.56 -12.18 5.13
N GLY A 154 24.50 -12.98 5.65
CA GLY A 154 24.64 -14.37 5.26
C GLY A 154 25.39 -14.55 3.94
N ASN A 155 25.21 -15.68 3.28
CA ASN A 155 25.96 -16.07 2.09
C ASN A 155 25.14 -16.01 0.80
N GLU A 156 23.85 -15.66 0.89
CA GLU A 156 22.92 -15.59 -0.22
C GLU A 156 22.45 -14.16 -0.46
N GLU A 157 22.06 -13.88 -1.69
CA GLU A 157 21.42 -12.60 -2.02
C GLU A 157 20.08 -12.47 -1.30
N CYS A 158 19.82 -11.29 -0.74
CA CYS A 158 18.55 -10.97 -0.12
C CYS A 158 17.66 -10.23 -1.12
N LYS A 159 16.57 -10.87 -1.55
CA LYS A 159 15.56 -10.26 -2.40
C LYS A 159 14.34 -9.88 -1.58
N PHE A 160 13.86 -8.65 -1.77
CA PHE A 160 12.66 -8.14 -1.12
C PHE A 160 11.90 -7.18 -2.04
N ILE A 161 10.61 -7.06 -1.77
CA ILE A 161 9.71 -6.12 -2.44
C ILE A 161 9.43 -4.98 -1.50
N LEU A 162 9.68 -3.76 -1.96
CA LEU A 162 9.33 -2.51 -1.30
C LEU A 162 8.08 -1.94 -1.97
N THR A 163 7.19 -1.40 -1.17
CA THR A 163 6.04 -0.62 -1.64
C THR A 163 5.94 0.68 -0.84
N PHE A 164 5.50 1.73 -1.52
CA PHE A 164 5.39 3.08 -0.96
C PHE A 164 3.95 3.55 -1.10
N ASP A 165 3.39 4.18 -0.07
CA ASP A 165 2.03 4.72 -0.06
C ASP A 165 1.86 5.98 -0.92
N ASN A 166 2.60 6.05 -2.02
CA ASN A 166 2.58 7.13 -3.00
C ASN A 166 3.07 6.64 -4.35
N GLY A 167 2.20 6.63 -5.37
CA GLY A 167 2.56 6.23 -6.73
C GLY A 167 3.57 7.17 -7.41
N TYR A 168 3.72 8.38 -6.89
CA TYR A 168 4.70 9.38 -7.34
C TYR A 168 5.94 9.44 -6.43
N PHE A 169 6.17 8.38 -5.65
CA PHE A 169 7.47 8.19 -5.02
C PHE A 169 8.57 8.35 -6.07
N SER A 170 9.67 9.00 -5.71
CA SER A 170 10.79 9.20 -6.61
C SER A 170 12.07 9.43 -5.82
N GLU A 171 13.21 9.28 -6.49
CA GLU A 171 14.54 9.57 -5.93
C GLU A 171 14.66 11.02 -5.41
N PHE A 172 13.96 11.99 -6.01
CA PHE A 172 13.93 13.37 -5.49
C PHE A 172 13.28 13.49 -4.10
N SER A 173 12.57 12.49 -3.64
CA SER A 173 11.95 12.42 -2.32
C SER A 173 12.63 11.41 -1.40
N THR A 174 13.69 10.77 -1.86
CA THR A 174 14.61 9.93 -1.08
C THR A 174 15.87 10.74 -0.77
N PHE A 175 16.19 10.85 0.52
CA PHE A 175 17.30 11.66 1.01
C PHE A 175 18.36 10.75 1.60
N SER A 176 19.50 10.63 0.94
CA SER A 176 20.62 9.82 1.41
C SER A 176 21.62 10.61 2.25
N ILE A 177 22.20 9.92 3.25
CA ILE A 177 23.12 10.54 4.19
C ILE A 177 24.42 10.97 3.51
N SER A 178 24.91 10.20 2.53
CA SER A 178 26.14 10.51 1.81
C SER A 178 25.99 11.78 0.98
N ASP A 179 24.84 11.97 0.33
CA ASP A 179 24.56 13.18 -0.46
C ASP A 179 24.39 14.40 0.47
N TRP A 180 23.66 14.24 1.58
CA TRP A 180 23.51 15.34 2.53
C TRP A 180 24.87 15.81 3.09
N ILE A 181 25.73 14.89 3.49
CA ILE A 181 27.08 15.23 3.95
C ILE A 181 27.89 15.89 2.82
N ALA A 182 27.82 15.35 1.59
CA ALA A 182 28.54 15.89 0.45
C ALA A 182 28.15 17.33 0.10
N GLN A 183 26.88 17.69 0.27
CA GLN A 183 26.35 19.03 -0.02
C GLN A 183 26.47 20.00 1.17
N THR A 184 26.88 19.52 2.35
CA THR A 184 27.04 20.37 3.54
C THR A 184 28.48 20.87 3.65
N GLN A 185 28.66 22.17 3.88
CA GLN A 185 29.99 22.77 4.07
C GLN A 185 30.72 22.10 5.25
N SER A 186 32.00 21.75 5.08
CA SER A 186 32.81 21.06 6.11
C SER A 186 32.91 21.82 7.42
N GLN A 187 32.88 23.17 7.38
CA GLN A 187 32.85 24.01 8.60
C GLN A 187 31.56 23.83 9.39
N VAL A 188 30.40 23.64 8.70
CA VAL A 188 29.11 23.39 9.36
C VAL A 188 29.12 22.03 10.02
N LEU A 189 29.58 20.98 9.30
CA LEU A 189 29.76 19.64 9.86
C LEU A 189 30.73 19.64 11.04
N SER A 190 31.88 20.32 10.93
CA SER A 190 32.86 20.49 12.00
C SER A 190 32.22 21.07 13.27
N LYS A 191 31.42 22.12 13.14
CA LYS A 191 30.70 22.73 14.27
C LYS A 191 29.61 21.80 14.83
N ALA A 192 28.86 21.11 13.97
CA ALA A 192 27.81 20.23 14.40
C ALA A 192 28.29 19.01 15.19
N PHE A 193 29.41 18.45 14.78
CA PHE A 193 29.98 17.22 15.38
C PHE A 193 31.13 17.48 16.36
N GLY A 194 31.67 18.70 16.46
CA GLY A 194 32.82 19.00 17.26
C GLY A 194 34.12 18.34 16.76
N LEU A 195 34.23 18.04 15.46
CA LEU A 195 35.34 17.32 14.84
C LEU A 195 36.06 18.22 13.81
N PRO A 196 37.39 17.97 13.57
CA PRO A 196 38.11 18.72 12.53
C PRO A 196 37.52 18.60 11.15
N GLU A 197 37.49 19.68 10.38
CA GLU A 197 36.96 19.71 8.98
C GLU A 197 37.58 18.65 8.07
N ALA A 198 38.87 18.33 8.29
CA ALA A 198 39.61 17.34 7.51
C ALA A 198 38.92 15.96 7.49
N ILE A 199 38.20 15.59 8.57
CA ILE A 199 37.47 14.32 8.67
C ILE A 199 36.38 14.28 7.61
N PHE A 200 35.64 15.37 7.45
CA PHE A 200 34.51 15.42 6.49
C PHE A 200 34.95 15.51 5.03
N LYS A 201 36.21 15.86 4.76
CA LYS A 201 36.80 15.82 3.43
C LYS A 201 37.00 14.38 2.90
N ALA A 202 37.05 13.40 3.83
CA ALA A 202 37.22 11.98 3.48
C ALA A 202 35.88 11.28 3.07
N PHE A 203 34.75 11.91 3.34
CA PHE A 203 33.45 11.34 3.00
C PHE A 203 33.18 11.37 1.50
N PRO A 204 32.30 10.48 0.97
CA PRO A 204 31.85 10.49 -0.43
C PRO A 204 31.40 11.89 -0.85
N LYS A 205 31.64 12.22 -2.13
CA LYS A 205 31.27 13.52 -2.72
C LYS A 205 29.97 13.48 -3.53
N LYS A 206 29.33 12.33 -3.55
CA LYS A 206 28.04 12.04 -4.23
C LYS A 206 27.34 10.93 -3.49
N GLU A 207 26.08 10.74 -3.81
CA GLU A 207 25.27 9.62 -3.34
C GLU A 207 25.97 8.26 -3.59
N VAL A 208 25.90 7.38 -2.61
CA VAL A 208 26.46 6.02 -2.68
C VAL A 208 25.38 5.03 -3.13
N TYR A 209 24.15 5.22 -2.70
CA TYR A 209 22.93 4.47 -2.95
C TYR A 209 23.01 3.01 -2.45
N ILE A 210 23.64 2.06 -3.18
CA ILE A 210 23.89 0.69 -2.71
C ILE A 210 25.40 0.41 -2.80
N ALA A 211 26.06 0.36 -1.63
CA ALA A 211 27.48 0.07 -1.52
C ALA A 211 27.75 -1.43 -1.30
N GLN A 212 28.94 -1.90 -1.72
CA GLN A 212 29.45 -3.18 -1.30
C GLN A 212 30.26 -3.02 -0.02
N GLY A 213 29.77 -3.57 1.07
CA GLY A 213 30.41 -3.60 2.38
C GLY A 213 30.94 -4.99 2.73
N LYS A 214 31.54 -5.08 3.92
CA LYS A 214 31.87 -6.36 4.56
C LYS A 214 30.60 -6.95 5.18
N GLN A 215 30.62 -8.26 5.42
CA GLN A 215 29.58 -8.90 6.22
C GLN A 215 29.52 -8.25 7.62
N PRO A 216 28.34 -7.90 8.12
CA PRO A 216 28.21 -7.39 9.49
C PRO A 216 28.49 -8.51 10.50
N PRO A 217 28.65 -8.19 11.78
CA PRO A 217 28.72 -9.19 12.85
C PRO A 217 27.54 -10.18 12.79
N ALA A 218 27.76 -11.44 13.16
CA ALA A 218 26.74 -12.49 13.09
C ALA A 218 25.46 -12.15 13.87
N ALA A 219 25.59 -11.51 15.04
CA ALA A 219 24.46 -11.01 15.81
C ALA A 219 24.22 -9.53 15.55
N ALA A 220 22.96 -9.11 15.48
CA ALA A 220 22.59 -7.70 15.49
C ALA A 220 23.08 -7.05 16.80
N ALA A 221 23.51 -5.78 16.73
CA ALA A 221 23.85 -5.03 17.91
C ALA A 221 22.61 -4.86 18.82
N GLU A 222 22.78 -5.09 20.10
CA GLU A 222 21.70 -4.86 21.07
C GLU A 222 21.52 -3.37 21.30
N VAL A 223 20.29 -2.89 21.14
CA VAL A 223 19.87 -1.56 21.52
C VAL A 223 19.23 -1.65 22.90
N PRO A 224 19.69 -0.87 23.92
CA PRO A 224 19.07 -0.88 25.24
C PRO A 224 17.58 -0.57 25.16
N MET A 225 16.76 -1.24 25.97
CA MET A 225 15.28 -1.10 25.93
C MET A 225 14.80 0.37 26.01
N LYS A 226 15.46 1.20 26.81
CA LYS A 226 15.15 2.64 26.94
C LYS A 226 15.36 3.43 25.66
N ASP A 227 16.20 2.93 24.76
CA ASP A 227 16.58 3.56 23.50
C ASP A 227 15.88 2.91 22.29
N GLN A 228 14.98 1.94 22.52
CA GLN A 228 14.18 1.30 21.47
C GLN A 228 12.87 2.06 21.22
N PRO A 229 12.35 2.04 19.99
CA PRO A 229 11.02 2.58 19.67
C PRO A 229 9.90 1.91 20.49
N ALA A 230 8.83 2.65 20.75
CA ALA A 230 7.65 2.10 21.45
C ALA A 230 6.93 1.01 20.65
N LEU A 231 7.00 1.09 19.32
CA LEU A 231 6.45 0.11 18.39
C LEU A 231 7.59 -0.43 17.53
N THR A 232 7.65 -1.74 17.37
CA THR A 232 8.65 -2.37 16.49
C THR A 232 8.31 -2.11 15.01
N HIS A 233 9.34 -1.99 14.19
CA HIS A 233 9.23 -1.88 12.74
C HIS A 233 9.23 -3.26 12.04
N LYS A 234 9.26 -4.36 12.80
CA LYS A 234 9.30 -5.73 12.30
C LYS A 234 8.00 -6.48 12.59
N PHE A 235 7.55 -7.27 11.61
CA PHE A 235 6.45 -8.20 11.76
C PHE A 235 6.72 -9.51 10.99
N SER A 236 6.44 -10.67 11.61
CA SER A 236 6.58 -11.99 10.98
C SER A 236 5.26 -12.44 10.37
N LEU A 237 5.04 -12.10 9.10
CA LEU A 237 3.79 -12.44 8.40
C LEU A 237 3.64 -13.95 8.19
N SER A 238 4.72 -14.63 7.82
CA SER A 238 4.74 -16.09 7.63
C SER A 238 4.57 -16.91 8.90
N SER A 239 4.74 -16.30 10.08
CA SER A 239 4.55 -16.99 11.38
C SER A 239 3.10 -16.96 11.86
N GLN A 240 2.21 -16.32 11.14
CA GLN A 240 0.78 -16.33 11.47
C GLN A 240 0.13 -17.62 10.93
N GLU A 241 -0.88 -18.12 11.66
CA GLU A 241 -1.78 -19.12 11.11
C GLU A 241 -2.54 -18.53 9.93
N PRO A 242 -2.44 -19.14 8.72
CA PRO A 242 -3.16 -18.67 7.56
C PRO A 242 -4.67 -18.93 7.70
N ASP A 243 -5.47 -18.08 7.09
CA ASP A 243 -6.85 -18.42 6.79
C ASP A 243 -6.86 -19.38 5.60
N VAL A 244 -7.28 -20.63 5.83
CA VAL A 244 -7.18 -21.72 4.86
C VAL A 244 -8.55 -22.18 4.41
N SER A 245 -8.71 -22.38 3.11
CA SER A 245 -9.87 -23.03 2.48
C SER A 245 -9.41 -24.07 1.46
N SER A 246 -10.36 -24.78 0.83
CA SER A 246 -10.05 -25.66 -0.31
C SER A 246 -9.48 -24.89 -1.51
N SER A 247 -9.73 -23.59 -1.61
CA SER A 247 -9.26 -22.73 -2.70
C SER A 247 -7.87 -22.11 -2.47
N GLY A 248 -7.33 -22.21 -1.26
CA GLY A 248 -5.99 -21.70 -0.96
C GLY A 248 -5.79 -21.22 0.46
N ALA A 249 -4.81 -20.35 0.65
CA ALA A 249 -4.42 -19.78 1.94
C ALA A 249 -4.18 -18.28 1.83
N PHE A 250 -4.45 -17.57 2.92
CA PHE A 250 -4.30 -16.12 3.03
C PHE A 250 -3.73 -15.72 4.39
N ASN A 251 -2.66 -14.96 4.37
CA ASN A 251 -2.10 -14.31 5.55
C ASN A 251 -2.15 -12.81 5.38
N MET A 252 -2.76 -12.09 6.31
CA MET A 252 -2.92 -10.62 6.24
C MET A 252 -2.41 -9.97 7.51
N VAL A 253 -1.75 -8.81 7.33
CA VAL A 253 -1.33 -7.91 8.39
C VAL A 253 -1.80 -6.50 8.11
N ASP A 254 -2.52 -5.92 9.05
CA ASP A 254 -2.93 -4.52 9.09
C ASP A 254 -2.49 -3.87 10.41
N GLN A 255 -2.84 -2.60 10.63
CA GLN A 255 -2.45 -1.88 11.85
C GLN A 255 -2.97 -2.49 13.15
N LYS A 256 -4.00 -3.37 13.13
CA LYS A 256 -4.47 -4.07 14.34
C LYS A 256 -3.44 -5.07 14.85
N LYS A 257 -2.74 -5.73 13.91
CA LYS A 257 -1.69 -6.71 14.22
C LYS A 257 -0.29 -6.08 14.21
N PHE A 258 -0.08 -5.04 13.39
CA PHE A 258 1.17 -4.31 13.23
C PHE A 258 0.95 -2.80 13.42
N PRO A 259 0.83 -2.33 14.69
CA PRO A 259 0.32 -1.00 15.02
C PRO A 259 1.08 0.18 14.42
N ILE A 260 2.35 0.03 14.09
CA ILE A 260 3.15 1.07 13.45
C ILE A 260 2.76 1.29 11.98
N SER A 261 2.19 0.26 11.30
CA SER A 261 1.82 0.31 9.88
C SER A 261 0.47 1.01 9.68
N THR A 262 0.47 2.32 9.88
CA THR A 262 -0.76 3.14 9.93
C THR A 262 -1.32 3.53 8.57
N THR A 263 -0.52 3.48 7.51
CA THR A 263 -0.93 3.90 6.15
C THR A 263 -0.88 2.77 5.14
N MET A 264 -0.38 1.59 5.52
CA MET A 264 -0.27 0.44 4.63
C MET A 264 -0.65 -0.84 5.36
N SER A 265 -1.15 -1.81 4.62
CA SER A 265 -1.37 -3.19 5.03
C SER A 265 -0.97 -4.13 3.91
N GLY A 266 -0.75 -5.40 4.22
CA GLY A 266 -0.32 -6.35 3.20
C GLY A 266 -0.75 -7.78 3.50
N ALA A 267 -0.76 -8.60 2.45
CA ALA A 267 -1.16 -9.99 2.52
C ALA A 267 -0.35 -10.86 1.56
N THR A 268 -0.15 -12.12 1.94
CA THR A 268 0.25 -13.16 1.01
C THR A 268 -0.92 -14.07 0.69
N LEU A 269 -1.07 -14.39 -0.58
CA LEU A 269 -2.10 -15.28 -1.10
C LEU A 269 -1.45 -16.47 -1.76
N LYS A 270 -2.05 -17.65 -1.52
CA LYS A 270 -1.78 -18.87 -2.29
C LYS A 270 -3.11 -19.39 -2.80
N ILE A 271 -3.27 -19.45 -4.11
CA ILE A 271 -4.48 -19.91 -4.79
C ILE A 271 -4.14 -21.23 -5.49
N VAL A 272 -4.87 -22.29 -5.18
CA VAL A 272 -4.60 -23.63 -5.78
C VAL A 272 -5.07 -23.69 -7.24
N PRO A 273 -4.56 -24.63 -8.06
CA PRO A 273 -4.99 -24.80 -9.44
C PRO A 273 -6.50 -24.94 -9.58
N GLY A 274 -7.08 -24.23 -10.55
CA GLY A 274 -8.52 -24.24 -10.84
C GLY A 274 -9.38 -23.48 -9.83
N ALA A 275 -8.80 -22.89 -8.80
CA ALA A 275 -9.52 -22.07 -7.84
C ALA A 275 -9.54 -20.59 -8.24
N ILE A 276 -10.45 -19.86 -7.60
CA ILE A 276 -10.58 -18.41 -7.75
C ILE A 276 -10.43 -17.70 -6.40
N ARG A 277 -9.83 -16.53 -6.42
CA ARG A 277 -10.05 -15.50 -5.41
C ARG A 277 -11.35 -14.78 -5.80
N GLN A 278 -12.37 -14.88 -4.93
CA GLN A 278 -13.73 -14.47 -5.28
C GLN A 278 -13.85 -13.01 -5.72
N LEU A 279 -14.98 -12.69 -6.36
CA LEU A 279 -15.34 -11.33 -6.77
C LEU A 279 -15.51 -10.43 -5.55
N HIS A 280 -14.70 -9.37 -5.46
CA HIS A 280 -14.70 -8.44 -4.33
C HIS A 280 -14.15 -7.07 -4.74
N TRP A 281 -14.19 -6.12 -3.81
CA TRP A 281 -13.52 -4.82 -3.93
C TRP A 281 -13.08 -4.31 -2.57
N HIS A 282 -12.11 -3.40 -2.60
CA HIS A 282 -11.60 -2.73 -1.41
C HIS A 282 -12.15 -1.30 -1.36
N PRO A 283 -13.05 -0.96 -0.41
CA PRO A 283 -13.67 0.37 -0.38
C PRO A 283 -12.72 1.47 0.07
N GLY A 284 -11.71 1.15 0.87
CA GLY A 284 -10.79 2.09 1.52
C GLY A 284 -9.39 2.20 0.93
N SER A 285 -9.03 1.40 -0.09
CA SER A 285 -7.67 1.35 -0.61
C SER A 285 -7.57 0.93 -2.06
N ASP A 286 -6.46 1.32 -2.70
CA ASP A 286 -5.94 0.64 -3.87
C ASP A 286 -5.30 -0.69 -3.44
N GLU A 287 -5.12 -1.61 -4.40
CA GLU A 287 -4.35 -2.85 -4.23
C GLU A 287 -3.23 -2.91 -5.26
N TRP A 288 -2.00 -3.12 -4.78
CA TRP A 288 -0.81 -3.38 -5.58
C TRP A 288 -0.39 -4.82 -5.37
N GLN A 289 -0.13 -5.57 -6.45
CA GLN A 289 0.15 -7.00 -6.42
C GLN A 289 1.53 -7.27 -7.00
N TYR A 290 2.26 -8.24 -6.41
CA TYR A 290 3.47 -8.81 -6.97
C TYR A 290 3.34 -10.34 -7.03
N TYR A 291 3.51 -10.91 -8.21
CA TYR A 291 3.39 -12.34 -8.42
C TYR A 291 4.72 -13.03 -8.16
N ILE A 292 4.74 -13.95 -7.18
CA ILE A 292 5.96 -14.61 -6.69
C ILE A 292 6.18 -15.91 -7.45
N LYS A 293 5.10 -16.72 -7.61
CA LYS A 293 5.15 -18.04 -8.22
C LYS A 293 3.83 -18.40 -8.90
N GLY A 294 3.89 -19.29 -9.91
CA GLY A 294 2.72 -19.74 -10.66
C GLY A 294 2.14 -18.60 -11.51
N HIS A 295 0.93 -18.82 -12.04
CA HIS A 295 0.27 -17.89 -12.94
C HIS A 295 -1.18 -17.65 -12.53
N ALA A 296 -1.67 -16.45 -12.74
CA ALA A 296 -3.07 -16.12 -12.54
C ALA A 296 -3.60 -15.21 -13.66
N ARG A 297 -4.91 -15.23 -13.82
CA ARG A 297 -5.66 -14.28 -14.65
C ARG A 297 -6.48 -13.40 -13.73
N MET A 298 -6.27 -12.10 -13.79
CA MET A 298 -7.07 -11.12 -13.07
C MET A 298 -7.99 -10.38 -14.02
N THR A 299 -9.26 -10.26 -13.62
CA THR A 299 -10.24 -9.39 -14.29
C THR A 299 -10.62 -8.29 -13.33
N VAL A 300 -10.49 -7.03 -13.79
CA VAL A 300 -10.93 -5.83 -13.09
C VAL A 300 -12.11 -5.24 -13.81
N PHE A 301 -13.15 -4.93 -13.05
CA PHE A 301 -14.41 -4.37 -13.52
C PHE A 301 -14.50 -2.88 -13.14
N GLY A 302 -14.73 -2.05 -14.13
CA GLY A 302 -15.00 -0.62 -13.98
C GLY A 302 -16.46 -0.27 -14.23
N SER A 303 -16.82 0.98 -14.01
CA SER A 303 -18.18 1.47 -14.26
C SER A 303 -18.60 1.35 -15.73
N LYS A 304 -19.90 1.40 -16.00
CA LYS A 304 -20.50 1.36 -17.37
C LYS A 304 -20.18 0.06 -18.15
N GLY A 305 -20.06 -1.08 -17.45
CA GLY A 305 -19.80 -2.39 -18.06
C GLY A 305 -18.40 -2.59 -18.62
N ARG A 306 -17.45 -1.67 -18.34
CA ARG A 306 -16.06 -1.82 -18.77
C ARG A 306 -15.35 -2.88 -17.93
N LYS A 307 -14.45 -3.60 -18.55
CA LYS A 307 -13.58 -4.56 -17.86
C LYS A 307 -12.25 -4.69 -18.58
N ILE A 308 -11.24 -5.14 -17.86
CA ILE A 308 -9.95 -5.51 -18.41
C ILE A 308 -9.51 -6.83 -17.78
N THR A 309 -8.92 -7.72 -18.57
CA THR A 309 -8.37 -8.99 -18.11
C THR A 309 -6.92 -9.09 -18.54
N ARG A 310 -6.06 -9.51 -17.60
CA ARG A 310 -4.64 -9.76 -17.86
C ARG A 310 -4.19 -11.05 -17.20
N GLU A 311 -3.20 -11.69 -17.81
CA GLU A 311 -2.49 -12.83 -17.23
C GLU A 311 -1.17 -12.37 -16.62
N TYR A 312 -0.84 -12.94 -15.47
CA TYR A 312 0.30 -12.60 -14.65
C TYR A 312 1.13 -13.84 -14.37
N GLY A 313 2.44 -13.65 -14.32
CA GLY A 313 3.42 -14.65 -13.93
C GLY A 313 4.45 -14.06 -12.95
N PRO A 314 5.43 -14.87 -12.52
CA PRO A 314 6.45 -14.41 -11.57
C PRO A 314 7.16 -13.15 -12.03
N GLY A 315 7.25 -12.16 -11.13
CA GLY A 315 7.86 -10.86 -11.41
C GLY A 315 6.94 -9.81 -12.03
N ASP A 316 5.69 -10.17 -12.35
CA ASP A 316 4.69 -9.20 -12.80
C ASP A 316 4.06 -8.45 -11.63
N VAL A 317 3.58 -7.26 -11.91
CA VAL A 317 2.84 -6.38 -11.00
C VAL A 317 1.42 -6.19 -11.52
N GLY A 318 0.45 -6.32 -10.60
CA GLY A 318 -0.95 -5.98 -10.83
C GLY A 318 -1.35 -4.74 -10.04
N TYR A 319 -2.38 -4.03 -10.52
CA TYR A 319 -2.95 -2.88 -9.80
C TYR A 319 -4.46 -2.86 -9.92
N VAL A 320 -5.13 -2.68 -8.79
CA VAL A 320 -6.58 -2.48 -8.72
C VAL A 320 -6.85 -1.16 -8.03
N PRO A 321 -7.44 -0.17 -8.73
CA PRO A 321 -7.83 1.09 -8.10
C PRO A 321 -8.90 0.87 -7.02
N GLN A 322 -8.91 1.74 -6.02
CA GLN A 322 -9.89 1.75 -4.93
C GLN A 322 -11.34 1.62 -5.47
N GLY A 323 -12.09 0.69 -4.90
CA GLY A 323 -13.50 0.47 -5.22
C GLY A 323 -13.77 -0.29 -6.52
N TYR A 324 -12.74 -0.70 -7.28
CA TYR A 324 -12.95 -1.48 -8.49
C TYR A 324 -13.14 -2.96 -8.16
N GLY A 325 -14.24 -3.53 -8.64
CA GLY A 325 -14.53 -4.97 -8.50
C GLY A 325 -13.51 -5.81 -9.26
N HIS A 326 -13.01 -6.89 -8.64
CA HIS A 326 -12.06 -7.78 -9.30
C HIS A 326 -12.13 -9.21 -8.76
N TYR A 327 -11.50 -10.11 -9.49
CA TYR A 327 -11.28 -11.49 -9.11
C TYR A 327 -10.03 -12.04 -9.80
N LEU A 328 -9.47 -13.11 -9.24
CA LEU A 328 -8.34 -13.83 -9.81
C LEU A 328 -8.67 -15.30 -10.00
N GLU A 329 -8.18 -15.86 -11.11
CA GLU A 329 -8.25 -17.29 -11.44
C GLU A 329 -6.83 -17.81 -11.57
N THR A 330 -6.52 -18.94 -10.94
CA THR A 330 -5.24 -19.62 -11.19
C THR A 330 -5.22 -20.20 -12.61
N VAL A 331 -4.10 -20.02 -13.30
CA VAL A 331 -3.88 -20.52 -14.66
C VAL A 331 -2.79 -21.58 -14.62
N GLY A 332 -3.03 -22.74 -15.25
CA GLY A 332 -2.11 -23.88 -15.25
C GLY A 332 -2.26 -24.79 -14.03
N ASP A 333 -1.28 -25.65 -13.84
CA ASP A 333 -1.33 -26.78 -12.88
C ASP A 333 -0.57 -26.50 -11.57
N GLU A 334 0.03 -25.30 -11.45
CA GLU A 334 0.74 -24.89 -10.25
C GLU A 334 -0.06 -23.86 -9.45
N PRO A 335 0.03 -23.88 -8.09
CA PRO A 335 -0.54 -22.82 -7.28
C PRO A 335 0.07 -21.46 -7.64
N CYS A 336 -0.77 -20.40 -7.65
CA CYS A 336 -0.31 -19.02 -7.73
C CYS A 336 -0.02 -18.50 -6.33
N GLU A 337 1.19 -18.00 -6.11
CA GLU A 337 1.59 -17.33 -4.87
C GLU A 337 1.88 -15.85 -5.19
N MET A 338 1.27 -14.95 -4.44
CA MET A 338 1.40 -13.52 -4.66
C MET A 338 1.39 -12.72 -3.36
N LEU A 339 1.98 -11.54 -3.42
CA LEU A 339 1.90 -10.49 -2.43
C LEU A 339 0.86 -9.46 -2.88
N ALA A 340 -0.04 -9.05 -1.99
CA ALA A 340 -0.94 -7.93 -2.17
C ALA A 340 -0.67 -6.87 -1.10
N VAL A 341 -0.55 -5.60 -1.50
CA VAL A 341 -0.29 -4.47 -0.59
C VAL A 341 -1.31 -3.37 -0.84
N PHE A 342 -1.78 -2.77 0.24
CA PHE A 342 -2.86 -1.78 0.25
C PHE A 342 -2.35 -0.47 0.85
N ASN A 343 -2.71 0.67 0.26
CA ASN A 343 -2.39 2.00 0.78
C ASN A 343 -3.35 2.45 1.89
N SER A 344 -3.66 1.55 2.80
CA SER A 344 -4.44 1.79 4.01
C SER A 344 -3.89 0.95 5.15
N GLY A 345 -3.80 1.52 6.35
CA GLY A 345 -3.45 0.77 7.55
C GLY A 345 -4.56 -0.19 7.99
N THR A 346 -5.77 -0.05 7.47
CA THR A 346 -6.91 -0.92 7.74
C THR A 346 -7.27 -1.69 6.49
N TYR A 347 -7.28 -3.02 6.60
CA TYR A 347 -7.77 -3.87 5.52
C TYR A 347 -9.30 -3.93 5.53
N GLU A 348 -9.91 -3.61 4.39
CA GLU A 348 -11.35 -3.68 4.20
C GLU A 348 -11.68 -4.37 2.88
N GLU A 349 -12.72 -5.19 2.90
CA GLU A 349 -13.19 -5.94 1.74
C GLU A 349 -14.71 -6.08 1.77
N ILE A 350 -15.33 -5.96 0.61
CA ILE A 350 -16.72 -6.33 0.40
C ILE A 350 -16.77 -7.34 -0.76
N THR A 351 -17.33 -8.53 -0.49
CA THR A 351 -17.49 -9.55 -1.52
C THR A 351 -18.85 -9.46 -2.19
N LEU A 352 -18.89 -9.75 -3.49
CA LEU A 352 -20.16 -9.78 -4.23
C LEU A 352 -21.12 -10.79 -3.62
N ALA A 353 -20.65 -11.96 -3.23
CA ALA A 353 -21.49 -13.00 -2.63
C ALA A 353 -22.16 -12.54 -1.33
N GLU A 354 -21.37 -11.94 -0.41
CA GLU A 354 -21.94 -11.43 0.85
C GLU A 354 -22.94 -10.29 0.61
N TRP A 355 -22.65 -9.40 -0.32
CA TRP A 355 -23.57 -8.33 -0.65
C TRP A 355 -24.91 -8.86 -1.15
N LEU A 356 -24.91 -9.80 -2.11
CA LEU A 356 -26.12 -10.42 -2.61
C LEU A 356 -26.88 -11.22 -1.52
N GLN A 357 -26.15 -11.96 -0.67
CA GLN A 357 -26.75 -12.73 0.41
C GLN A 357 -27.42 -11.86 1.48
N LYS A 358 -26.87 -10.67 1.73
CA LYS A 358 -27.39 -9.74 2.76
C LYS A 358 -28.43 -8.75 2.22
N THR A 359 -28.60 -8.67 0.90
CA THR A 359 -29.59 -7.79 0.28
C THR A 359 -30.99 -8.41 0.36
N PRO A 360 -32.03 -7.67 0.77
CA PRO A 360 -33.39 -8.17 0.82
C PRO A 360 -33.83 -8.76 -0.55
N LYS A 361 -34.48 -9.92 -0.50
CA LYS A 361 -34.89 -10.69 -1.69
C LYS A 361 -35.63 -9.83 -2.73
N TYR A 362 -36.63 -9.03 -2.30
CA TYR A 362 -37.43 -8.20 -3.18
C TYR A 362 -36.61 -7.15 -3.96
N ILE A 363 -35.51 -6.66 -3.36
CA ILE A 363 -34.56 -5.74 -4.04
C ILE A 363 -33.86 -6.47 -5.17
N LEU A 364 -33.35 -7.68 -4.90
CA LEU A 364 -32.67 -8.51 -5.92
C LEU A 364 -33.62 -8.92 -7.05
N GLU A 365 -34.86 -9.31 -6.71
CA GLU A 365 -35.88 -9.61 -7.68
C GLU A 365 -36.19 -8.43 -8.61
N THR A 366 -36.32 -7.23 -7.99
CA THR A 366 -36.54 -6.00 -8.77
C THR A 366 -35.35 -5.64 -9.64
N ASN A 367 -34.12 -5.76 -9.07
CA ASN A 367 -32.89 -5.37 -9.75
C ASN A 367 -32.56 -6.27 -10.94
N PHE A 368 -32.78 -7.59 -10.81
CA PHE A 368 -32.35 -8.56 -11.82
C PHE A 368 -33.50 -9.03 -12.74
N GLY A 369 -34.74 -8.90 -12.32
CA GLY A 369 -35.88 -9.34 -13.09
C GLY A 369 -35.91 -10.85 -13.36
N VAL A 370 -35.34 -11.66 -12.48
CA VAL A 370 -35.25 -13.12 -12.61
C VAL A 370 -36.25 -13.82 -11.68
N ASP A 371 -36.47 -15.13 -11.92
CA ASP A 371 -37.33 -15.96 -11.09
C ASP A 371 -36.94 -15.87 -9.60
N PRO A 372 -37.88 -15.63 -8.67
CA PRO A 372 -37.64 -15.59 -7.23
C PRO A 372 -36.88 -16.80 -6.69
N LYS A 373 -37.07 -17.97 -7.31
CA LYS A 373 -36.35 -19.19 -6.91
C LYS A 373 -34.85 -19.09 -7.16
N ILE A 374 -34.42 -18.44 -8.26
CA ILE A 374 -33.00 -18.18 -8.56
C ILE A 374 -32.38 -17.30 -7.48
N ILE A 375 -33.08 -16.28 -7.01
CA ILE A 375 -32.64 -15.40 -5.94
C ILE A 375 -32.50 -16.19 -4.60
N GLU A 376 -33.47 -17.06 -4.30
CA GLU A 376 -33.38 -17.92 -3.12
C GLU A 376 -32.16 -18.83 -3.15
N ASP A 377 -31.89 -19.46 -4.29
CA ASP A 377 -30.75 -20.35 -4.46
C ASP A 377 -29.43 -19.58 -4.37
N LEU A 378 -29.35 -18.39 -4.97
CA LEU A 378 -28.21 -17.48 -4.85
C LEU A 378 -27.93 -17.09 -3.39
N GLN A 379 -28.96 -16.73 -2.62
CA GLN A 379 -28.81 -16.34 -1.23
C GLN A 379 -28.47 -17.51 -0.29
N LYS A 380 -28.83 -18.74 -0.66
CA LYS A 380 -28.48 -19.97 0.06
C LYS A 380 -27.12 -20.53 -0.31
N ALA A 381 -26.56 -20.08 -1.43
CA ALA A 381 -25.26 -20.54 -1.89
C ALA A 381 -24.19 -20.37 -0.78
N ARG A 382 -23.34 -21.37 -0.65
CA ARG A 382 -22.18 -21.36 0.25
C ARG A 382 -20.95 -21.61 -0.61
N PRO A 383 -20.51 -20.57 -1.31
CA PRO A 383 -19.32 -20.69 -2.14
C PRO A 383 -18.14 -21.11 -1.26
N ASP A 384 -17.43 -22.13 -1.71
CA ASP A 384 -16.19 -22.59 -1.06
C ASP A 384 -15.04 -21.68 -1.53
N TYR A 385 -14.96 -20.52 -0.89
CA TYR A 385 -13.91 -19.55 -1.15
C TYR A 385 -12.99 -19.44 0.04
N SER A 386 -11.74 -19.04 -0.21
CA SER A 386 -10.91 -18.46 0.81
C SER A 386 -11.61 -17.20 1.32
N ARG A 387 -12.41 -17.34 2.33
CA ARG A 387 -12.96 -16.23 3.08
C ARG A 387 -11.89 -15.81 4.05
N PHE A 388 -11.48 -14.59 3.93
CA PHE A 388 -10.73 -13.96 4.98
C PHE A 388 -11.69 -13.78 6.14
N SER A 389 -11.45 -14.48 7.26
CA SER A 389 -12.29 -14.34 8.42
C SER A 389 -12.25 -12.88 8.88
N ARG A 390 -13.41 -12.24 8.87
CA ARG A 390 -13.59 -10.99 9.60
C ARG A 390 -13.57 -11.33 11.09
N GLN A 391 -12.48 -11.05 11.76
CA GLN A 391 -12.48 -10.96 13.23
C GLN A 391 -13.01 -9.61 13.66
#